data_5a9c2a3d5cc2161e34dc3a2565a7a2cf
#
_entry.id   5a9c2a3d5cc2161e34dc3a2565a7a2cf
#
_cell.length_a   1.000
_cell.length_b   1.000
_cell.length_c   1.000
_cell.angle_alpha   90.00
_cell.angle_beta   90.00
_cell.angle_gamma   90.00
#
_symmetry.space_group_name_H-M   'P 1'
#
loop_
_entity.id
_entity.type
_entity.pdbx_description
1 polymer ?
#
loop_
_entity_poly.entity_id
_entity_poly.type
_entity_poly.pdbx_seq_one_letter_code
_entity_poly.pdbx_strand_id
1 'polypeptide(L)'
;PSMRTQIAIVGAGPAGLLLGALLHRAGIDNVVLEQRSADYVLGRIRAGVLEQVAVDLLREAGVAARLDAQGLPHDGFEMAFGERRLRIDLQALTGKRVVVYGQTEVTRDLMDARRAAGAKTVYEAEDVSLHGFDGNAPVVRYRHGGRDHELACDYIAGCDGYHGVSRQSVPAGALTTHERVYPFGWVGVLVDQPPVSDELIYVNHERGFALCSMRSPTRSRHYVQCSLDDKVENWSDDAFWDELRRRLDPEAAQTLVTGPSIEKSIAPLRSFVAEPLRFGRLFLAGDAAHIVPPTGAKGLNLAASDVGLLAQALAEFYGGSAAGIDHYSQRALARVWKAERFSWWFTSLMHRFPDTGGFGLRMQQAEFDYLCGSVAAQTVLAENYVGLPLG
;
A
#
# COMPACT_ATOMS: atom_id res chain seq x y z
N PRO A 1 -31.33 10.20 11.32
CA PRO A 1 -30.77 10.96 12.44
C PRO A 1 -29.57 11.80 12.01
N SER A 2 -29.43 12.95 12.63
CA SER A 2 -28.34 13.90 12.37
C SER A 2 -27.28 13.75 13.44
N MET A 3 -26.01 13.75 13.02
CA MET A 3 -24.85 13.67 13.88
C MET A 3 -23.84 14.71 13.47
N ARG A 4 -22.89 15.00 14.37
CA ARG A 4 -21.77 15.89 14.08
C ARG A 4 -20.47 15.34 14.62
N THR A 5 -19.38 15.55 13.87
CA THR A 5 -18.01 15.26 14.27
C THR A 5 -17.07 16.33 13.73
N GLN A 6 -15.84 16.37 14.19
CA GLN A 6 -14.84 17.27 13.60
C GLN A 6 -14.39 16.75 12.23
N ILE A 7 -14.00 15.49 12.15
CA ILE A 7 -13.52 14.87 10.91
C ILE A 7 -14.37 13.65 10.58
N ALA A 8 -15.00 13.66 9.40
CA ALA A 8 -15.64 12.48 8.83
C ALA A 8 -14.62 11.74 7.96
N ILE A 9 -14.32 10.50 8.30
CA ILE A 9 -13.37 9.66 7.58
C ILE A 9 -14.17 8.65 6.76
N VAL A 10 -13.99 8.66 5.44
CA VAL A 10 -14.65 7.72 4.54
C VAL A 10 -13.69 6.60 4.21
N GLY A 11 -14.00 5.39 4.64
CA GLY A 11 -13.19 4.20 4.45
C GLY A 11 -12.52 3.70 5.74
N ALA A 12 -12.70 2.42 6.06
CA ALA A 12 -12.10 1.74 7.20
C ALA A 12 -11.00 0.75 6.79
N GLY A 13 -10.29 1.05 5.72
CA GLY A 13 -9.02 0.40 5.42
C GLY A 13 -7.91 0.94 6.32
N PRO A 14 -6.66 0.50 6.12
CA PRO A 14 -5.55 0.94 6.98
C PRO A 14 -5.39 2.45 7.05
N ALA A 15 -5.56 3.15 5.92
CA ALA A 15 -5.43 4.61 5.89
C ALA A 15 -6.45 5.29 6.80
N GLY A 16 -7.73 4.99 6.62
CA GLY A 16 -8.80 5.62 7.40
C GLY A 16 -8.74 5.26 8.88
N LEU A 17 -8.42 4.02 9.21
CA LEU A 17 -8.30 3.58 10.59
C LEU A 17 -7.08 4.19 11.28
N LEU A 18 -5.94 4.29 10.59
CA LEU A 18 -4.75 4.93 11.14
C LEU A 18 -5.00 6.42 11.38
N LEU A 19 -5.62 7.11 10.43
CA LEU A 19 -6.00 8.51 10.60
C LEU A 19 -6.90 8.67 11.83
N GLY A 20 -7.92 7.83 11.95
CA GLY A 20 -8.83 7.86 13.10
C GLY A 20 -8.12 7.67 14.43
N ALA A 21 -7.16 6.74 14.49
CA ALA A 21 -6.37 6.48 15.69
C ALA A 21 -5.49 7.69 16.06
N LEU A 22 -4.80 8.27 15.08
CA LEU A 22 -3.94 9.43 15.30
C LEU A 22 -4.76 10.65 15.76
N LEU A 23 -5.90 10.89 15.13
CA LEU A 23 -6.80 11.99 15.51
C LEU A 23 -7.40 11.78 16.90
N HIS A 24 -7.79 10.57 17.24
CA HIS A 24 -8.33 10.25 18.57
C HIS A 24 -7.29 10.57 19.66
N ARG A 25 -6.05 10.18 19.45
CA ARG A 25 -4.97 10.48 20.39
C ARG A 25 -4.67 11.98 20.50
N ALA A 26 -4.93 12.74 19.46
CA ALA A 26 -4.80 14.21 19.46
C ALA A 26 -6.03 14.92 20.03
N GLY A 27 -7.04 14.18 20.50
CA GLY A 27 -8.27 14.76 21.06
C GLY A 27 -9.22 15.32 20.02
N ILE A 28 -9.12 14.88 18.77
CA ILE A 28 -9.96 15.33 17.65
C ILE A 28 -11.05 14.30 17.40
N ASP A 29 -12.31 14.70 17.52
CA ASP A 29 -13.45 13.84 17.25
C ASP A 29 -13.48 13.41 15.80
N ASN A 30 -13.70 12.13 15.58
CA ASN A 30 -13.83 11.59 14.24
C ASN A 30 -14.79 10.41 14.20
N VAL A 31 -15.42 10.22 13.06
CA VAL A 31 -16.29 9.07 12.77
C VAL A 31 -15.77 8.44 11.48
N VAL A 32 -15.58 7.14 11.50
CA VAL A 32 -15.20 6.36 10.32
C VAL A 32 -16.44 5.71 9.73
N LEU A 33 -16.65 5.88 8.44
CA LEU A 33 -17.76 5.28 7.69
C LEU A 33 -17.18 4.26 6.70
N GLU A 34 -17.67 3.01 6.78
CA GLU A 34 -17.25 1.93 5.90
C GLU A 34 -18.44 1.28 5.24
N GLN A 35 -18.42 1.16 3.89
CA GLN A 35 -19.55 0.55 3.17
C GLN A 35 -19.65 -0.96 3.37
N ARG A 36 -18.54 -1.62 3.67
CA ARG A 36 -18.50 -3.07 3.88
C ARG A 36 -18.61 -3.42 5.36
N SER A 37 -18.75 -4.72 5.65
CA SER A 37 -18.68 -5.20 7.02
C SER A 37 -17.26 -5.24 7.54
N ALA A 38 -17.07 -5.28 8.86
CA ALA A 38 -15.76 -5.45 9.48
C ALA A 38 -15.09 -6.75 9.02
N ASP A 39 -15.84 -7.84 8.94
CA ASP A 39 -15.32 -9.14 8.50
C ASP A 39 -14.84 -9.08 7.04
N TYR A 40 -15.55 -8.39 6.18
CA TYR A 40 -15.14 -8.21 4.79
C TYR A 40 -13.79 -7.48 4.71
N VAL A 41 -13.63 -6.38 5.45
CA VAL A 41 -12.39 -5.59 5.47
C VAL A 41 -11.23 -6.44 5.98
N LEU A 42 -11.43 -7.20 7.06
CA LEU A 42 -10.41 -8.11 7.59
C LEU A 42 -10.11 -9.31 6.69
N GLY A 43 -11.08 -9.72 5.88
CA GLY A 43 -10.92 -10.85 4.96
C GLY A 43 -10.07 -10.54 3.73
N ARG A 44 -9.72 -9.28 3.50
CA ARG A 44 -8.88 -8.88 2.37
C ARG A 44 -7.41 -9.15 2.70
N ILE A 45 -6.81 -10.10 1.97
CA ILE A 45 -5.41 -10.48 2.16
C ILE A 45 -4.54 -9.63 1.24
N ARG A 46 -3.61 -8.88 1.84
CA ARG A 46 -2.65 -8.04 1.13
C ARG A 46 -1.26 -8.16 1.75
N ALA A 47 -0.25 -7.84 0.95
CA ALA A 47 1.13 -7.81 1.42
C ALA A 47 1.34 -6.72 2.48
N GLY A 48 2.31 -6.94 3.34
CA GLY A 48 2.70 -5.95 4.34
C GLY A 48 4.21 -5.94 4.51
N VAL A 49 4.86 -4.99 3.84
CA VAL A 49 6.26 -4.64 4.09
C VAL A 49 6.23 -3.21 4.61
N LEU A 50 6.56 -3.03 5.89
CA LEU A 50 6.47 -1.75 6.56
C LEU A 50 7.82 -1.05 6.58
N GLU A 51 7.83 0.21 6.14
CA GLU A 51 8.94 1.14 6.30
C GLU A 51 8.96 1.66 7.74
N GLN A 52 10.08 2.21 8.17
CA GLN A 52 10.22 2.78 9.51
C GLN A 52 9.20 3.88 9.77
N VAL A 53 8.89 4.72 8.79
CA VAL A 53 7.86 5.78 8.94
C VAL A 53 6.51 5.17 9.30
N ALA A 54 6.10 4.09 8.63
CA ALA A 54 4.83 3.43 8.93
C ALA A 54 4.84 2.80 10.33
N VAL A 55 5.94 2.15 10.72
CA VAL A 55 6.11 1.58 12.06
C VAL A 55 6.01 2.68 13.13
N ASP A 56 6.68 3.80 12.92
CA ASP A 56 6.65 4.94 13.85
C ASP A 56 5.24 5.50 14.01
N LEU A 57 4.48 5.62 12.92
CA LEU A 57 3.10 6.11 12.95
C LEU A 57 2.16 5.12 13.67
N LEU A 58 2.34 3.82 13.46
CA LEU A 58 1.59 2.80 14.20
C LEU A 58 1.91 2.85 15.70
N ARG A 59 3.16 3.10 16.05
CA ARG A 59 3.57 3.28 17.44
C ARG A 59 2.95 4.53 18.05
N GLU A 60 2.98 5.64 17.34
CA GLU A 60 2.31 6.88 17.74
C GLU A 60 0.81 6.67 17.94
N ALA A 61 0.19 5.86 17.09
CA ALA A 61 -1.22 5.49 17.21
C ALA A 61 -1.51 4.52 18.36
N GLY A 62 -0.47 3.98 19.02
CA GLY A 62 -0.62 3.05 20.14
C GLY A 62 -0.92 1.61 19.75
N VAL A 63 -0.59 1.19 18.52
CA VAL A 63 -0.95 -0.13 17.98
C VAL A 63 0.27 -0.94 17.52
N ALA A 64 1.44 -0.71 18.13
CA ALA A 64 2.67 -1.39 17.73
C ALA A 64 3.01 -2.65 18.52
N ALA A 65 2.23 -3.02 19.55
CA ALA A 65 2.59 -4.14 20.44
C ALA A 65 2.71 -5.47 19.70
N ARG A 66 1.71 -5.85 18.89
CA ARG A 66 1.76 -7.09 18.10
C ARG A 66 2.79 -7.01 16.98
N LEU A 67 2.94 -5.84 16.38
CA LEU A 67 3.97 -5.59 15.37
C LEU A 67 5.37 -5.86 15.96
N ASP A 68 5.66 -5.35 17.14
CA ASP A 68 6.95 -5.58 17.82
C ASP A 68 7.17 -7.06 18.19
N ALA A 69 6.10 -7.77 18.56
CA ALA A 69 6.17 -9.16 18.97
C ALA A 69 6.24 -10.14 17.80
N GLN A 70 5.54 -9.85 16.69
CA GLN A 70 5.31 -10.79 15.59
C GLN A 70 5.87 -10.32 14.25
N GLY A 71 6.20 -9.05 14.10
CA GLY A 71 6.78 -8.52 12.87
C GLY A 71 8.13 -9.19 12.57
N LEU A 72 8.44 -9.38 11.29
CA LEU A 72 9.66 -10.04 10.85
C LEU A 72 10.61 -9.00 10.25
N PRO A 73 11.64 -8.54 11.00
CA PRO A 73 12.61 -7.58 10.46
C PRO A 73 13.39 -8.19 9.30
N HIS A 74 13.54 -7.42 8.23
CA HIS A 74 14.33 -7.79 7.07
C HIS A 74 15.45 -6.77 6.87
N ASP A 75 16.70 -7.22 6.99
CA ASP A 75 17.88 -6.38 6.82
C ASP A 75 18.31 -6.24 5.36
N GLY A 76 17.70 -6.99 4.48
CA GLY A 76 18.00 -6.97 3.06
C GLY A 76 16.97 -7.71 2.23
N PHE A 77 17.18 -7.69 0.92
CA PHE A 77 16.45 -8.53 -0.03
C PHE A 77 17.38 -8.93 -1.17
N GLU A 78 16.99 -9.93 -1.94
CA GLU A 78 17.77 -10.41 -3.06
C GLU A 78 17.12 -10.09 -4.39
N MET A 79 17.95 -9.80 -5.39
CA MET A 79 17.59 -9.67 -6.79
C MET A 79 18.28 -10.79 -7.58
N ALA A 80 17.53 -11.45 -8.45
CA ALA A 80 18.07 -12.49 -9.32
C ALA A 80 17.81 -12.14 -10.79
N PHE A 81 18.82 -12.29 -11.62
CA PHE A 81 18.75 -12.15 -13.08
C PHE A 81 19.27 -13.47 -13.68
N GLY A 82 18.35 -14.35 -14.04
CA GLY A 82 18.72 -15.73 -14.37
C GLY A 82 19.33 -16.39 -13.14
N GLU A 83 20.56 -16.90 -13.28
CA GLU A 83 21.27 -17.57 -12.17
C GLU A 83 22.09 -16.62 -11.32
N ARG A 84 22.22 -15.34 -11.70
CA ARG A 84 22.99 -14.34 -10.98
C ARG A 84 22.13 -13.75 -9.86
N ARG A 85 22.72 -13.61 -8.68
CA ARG A 85 22.06 -12.99 -7.52
C ARG A 85 22.86 -11.82 -6.98
N LEU A 86 22.14 -10.81 -6.50
CA LEU A 86 22.66 -9.67 -5.77
C LEU A 86 21.82 -9.47 -4.52
N ARG A 87 22.44 -9.52 -3.34
CA ARG A 87 21.77 -9.11 -2.11
C ARG A 87 21.96 -7.61 -1.90
N ILE A 88 20.86 -6.91 -1.69
CA ILE A 88 20.87 -5.51 -1.27
C ILE A 88 20.80 -5.50 0.26
N ASP A 89 21.90 -5.08 0.88
CA ASP A 89 22.04 -5.01 2.33
C ASP A 89 21.52 -3.67 2.82
N LEU A 90 20.20 -3.65 3.15
CA LEU A 90 19.52 -2.43 3.58
C LEU A 90 20.14 -1.86 4.85
N GLN A 91 20.45 -2.72 5.81
CA GLN A 91 21.00 -2.31 7.09
C GLN A 91 22.39 -1.70 6.94
N ALA A 92 23.27 -2.34 6.16
CA ALA A 92 24.63 -1.84 5.95
C ALA A 92 24.64 -0.54 5.15
N LEU A 93 23.77 -0.42 4.13
CA LEU A 93 23.74 0.74 3.24
C LEU A 93 23.04 1.96 3.82
N THR A 94 22.00 1.75 4.65
CA THR A 94 21.14 2.84 5.12
C THR A 94 21.04 2.96 6.65
N GLY A 95 21.48 1.95 7.39
CA GLY A 95 21.23 1.85 8.84
C GLY A 95 19.78 1.53 9.21
N LYS A 96 18.95 1.24 8.24
CA LYS A 96 17.51 0.97 8.41
C LYS A 96 17.15 -0.40 7.86
N ARG A 97 15.97 -0.85 8.22
CA ARG A 97 15.38 -2.12 7.77
C ARG A 97 13.91 -1.93 7.44
N VAL A 98 13.30 -2.94 6.86
CA VAL A 98 11.86 -3.05 6.72
C VAL A 98 11.35 -4.16 7.63
N VAL A 99 10.06 -4.14 7.92
CA VAL A 99 9.42 -5.17 8.76
C VAL A 99 8.29 -5.80 7.95
N VAL A 100 8.31 -7.12 7.84
CA VAL A 100 7.20 -7.85 7.25
C VAL A 100 6.14 -8.09 8.33
N TYR A 101 4.98 -7.47 8.15
CA TYR A 101 3.82 -7.62 9.01
C TYR A 101 2.57 -7.41 8.16
N GLY A 102 1.72 -8.40 8.06
CA GLY A 102 0.60 -8.40 7.12
C GLY A 102 -0.32 -7.19 7.28
N GLN A 103 -0.76 -6.62 6.16
CA GLN A 103 -1.72 -5.50 6.19
C GLN A 103 -3.01 -5.89 6.93
N THR A 104 -3.46 -7.14 6.83
CA THR A 104 -4.59 -7.66 7.58
C THR A 104 -4.37 -7.53 9.09
N GLU A 105 -3.15 -7.80 9.56
CA GLU A 105 -2.82 -7.69 10.99
C GLU A 105 -2.76 -6.22 11.44
N VAL A 106 -2.22 -5.34 10.60
CA VAL A 106 -2.27 -3.88 10.85
C VAL A 106 -3.72 -3.42 11.00
N THR A 107 -4.57 -3.83 10.07
CA THR A 107 -6.00 -3.48 10.08
C THR A 107 -6.68 -3.99 11.33
N ARG A 108 -6.41 -5.24 11.72
CA ARG A 108 -6.96 -5.86 12.94
C ARG A 108 -6.56 -5.08 14.19
N ASP A 109 -5.27 -4.74 14.30
CA ASP A 109 -4.75 -4.00 15.46
C ASP A 109 -5.42 -2.62 15.58
N LEU A 110 -5.59 -1.94 14.45
CA LEU A 110 -6.27 -0.64 14.41
C LEU A 110 -7.77 -0.75 14.76
N MET A 111 -8.45 -1.78 14.25
CA MET A 111 -9.86 -2.03 14.59
C MET A 111 -10.05 -2.32 16.07
N ASP A 112 -9.20 -3.17 16.63
CA ASP A 112 -9.26 -3.56 18.04
C ASP A 112 -9.01 -2.36 18.95
N ALA A 113 -8.00 -1.54 18.64
CA ALA A 113 -7.70 -0.32 19.40
C ALA A 113 -8.86 0.68 19.34
N ARG A 114 -9.46 0.86 18.16
CA ARG A 114 -10.58 1.77 17.98
C ARG A 114 -11.80 1.33 18.77
N ARG A 115 -12.10 0.04 18.75
CA ARG A 115 -13.19 -0.54 19.54
C ARG A 115 -12.93 -0.36 21.05
N ALA A 116 -11.72 -0.65 21.51
CA ALA A 116 -11.34 -0.49 22.91
C ALA A 116 -11.43 0.96 23.38
N ALA A 117 -11.13 1.91 22.51
CA ALA A 117 -11.21 3.35 22.80
C ALA A 117 -12.65 3.89 22.76
N GLY A 118 -13.62 3.10 22.32
CA GLY A 118 -15.01 3.54 22.14
C GLY A 118 -15.20 4.55 21.01
N ALA A 119 -14.22 4.64 20.07
CA ALA A 119 -14.33 5.51 18.92
C ALA A 119 -15.32 4.98 17.90
N LYS A 120 -16.08 5.89 17.26
CA LYS A 120 -17.20 5.49 16.42
C LYS A 120 -16.77 5.10 15.02
N THR A 121 -17.13 3.88 14.64
CA THR A 121 -17.07 3.37 13.26
C THR A 121 -18.44 2.84 12.87
N VAL A 122 -18.93 3.26 11.71
CA VAL A 122 -20.18 2.74 11.14
C VAL A 122 -19.80 1.83 9.97
N TYR A 123 -19.93 0.53 10.20
CA TYR A 123 -19.80 -0.47 9.13
C TYR A 123 -21.12 -0.62 8.40
N GLU A 124 -21.07 -1.06 7.15
CA GLU A 124 -22.24 -1.19 6.30
C GLU A 124 -22.98 0.14 6.14
N ALA A 125 -22.20 1.23 6.04
CA ALA A 125 -22.69 2.54 5.66
C ALA A 125 -22.78 2.57 4.12
N GLU A 126 -24.00 2.42 3.62
CA GLU A 126 -24.27 2.31 2.18
C GLU A 126 -24.58 3.66 1.56
N ASP A 127 -24.42 3.75 0.23
CA ASP A 127 -24.79 4.92 -0.56
C ASP A 127 -24.18 6.23 -0.01
N VAL A 128 -22.92 6.17 0.37
CA VAL A 128 -22.19 7.33 0.90
C VAL A 128 -22.11 8.41 -0.18
N SER A 129 -22.48 9.64 0.19
CA SER A 129 -22.34 10.82 -0.66
C SER A 129 -21.82 12.01 0.13
N LEU A 130 -20.96 12.82 -0.53
CA LEU A 130 -20.27 13.96 0.08
C LEU A 130 -20.90 15.26 -0.42
N HIS A 131 -21.19 16.17 0.51
CA HIS A 131 -21.87 17.44 0.20
C HIS A 131 -21.23 18.61 0.96
N GLY A 132 -21.31 19.81 0.41
CA GLY A 132 -20.95 21.04 1.10
C GLY A 132 -19.46 21.22 1.40
N PHE A 133 -18.60 20.37 0.87
CA PHE A 133 -17.15 20.44 1.14
C PHE A 133 -16.45 21.55 0.34
N ASP A 134 -17.11 22.13 -0.66
CA ASP A 134 -16.66 23.33 -1.36
C ASP A 134 -16.90 24.62 -0.56
N GLY A 135 -17.74 24.53 0.49
CA GLY A 135 -18.01 25.59 1.43
C GLY A 135 -17.50 25.27 2.83
N ASN A 136 -18.16 25.80 3.85
CA ASN A 136 -17.76 25.68 5.25
C ASN A 136 -18.62 24.73 6.08
N ALA A 137 -19.53 24.00 5.48
CA ALA A 137 -20.46 23.10 6.17
C ALA A 137 -20.55 21.73 5.46
N PRO A 138 -19.45 20.95 5.47
CA PRO A 138 -19.47 19.62 4.85
C PRO A 138 -20.45 18.69 5.56
N VAL A 139 -21.12 17.84 4.76
CA VAL A 139 -22.03 16.81 5.25
C VAL A 139 -21.77 15.53 4.46
N VAL A 140 -21.73 14.41 5.17
CA VAL A 140 -21.69 13.07 4.57
C VAL A 140 -23.05 12.41 4.79
N ARG A 141 -23.70 11.96 3.73
CA ARG A 141 -24.96 11.22 3.79
C ARG A 141 -24.73 9.76 3.52
N TYR A 142 -25.43 8.90 4.22
CA TYR A 142 -25.31 7.45 4.05
C TYR A 142 -26.58 6.75 4.56
N ARG A 143 -26.73 5.47 4.19
CA ARG A 143 -27.78 4.59 4.71
C ARG A 143 -27.14 3.54 5.60
N HIS A 144 -27.78 3.30 6.74
CA HIS A 144 -27.36 2.28 7.67
C HIS A 144 -28.58 1.69 8.35
N GLY A 145 -28.70 0.35 8.33
CA GLY A 145 -29.85 -0.31 8.91
C GLY A 145 -31.17 0.09 8.24
N GLY A 146 -31.15 0.36 6.94
CA GLY A 146 -32.34 0.77 6.17
C GLY A 146 -32.78 2.22 6.40
N ARG A 147 -31.98 3.02 7.12
CA ARG A 147 -32.33 4.41 7.45
C ARG A 147 -31.28 5.36 6.86
N ASP A 148 -31.75 6.54 6.48
CA ASP A 148 -30.89 7.62 6.01
C ASP A 148 -30.31 8.39 7.19
N HIS A 149 -29.02 8.71 7.09
CA HIS A 149 -28.26 9.46 8.10
C HIS A 149 -27.50 10.61 7.46
N GLU A 150 -27.30 11.65 8.25
CA GLU A 150 -26.41 12.75 7.91
C GLU A 150 -25.36 12.94 9.00
N LEU A 151 -24.10 13.12 8.57
CA LEU A 151 -22.98 13.42 9.45
C LEU A 151 -22.40 14.77 9.02
N ALA A 152 -22.66 15.79 9.83
CA ALA A 152 -22.03 17.10 9.64
C ALA A 152 -20.60 17.07 10.20
N CYS A 153 -19.69 17.78 9.57
CA CYS A 153 -18.30 17.79 9.99
C CYS A 153 -17.60 19.10 9.61
N ASP A 154 -16.39 19.28 10.12
CA ASP A 154 -15.53 20.40 9.71
C ASP A 154 -14.78 20.08 8.43
N TYR A 155 -14.30 18.84 8.31
CA TYR A 155 -13.55 18.33 7.16
C TYR A 155 -13.91 16.88 6.88
N ILE A 156 -13.76 16.48 5.61
CA ILE A 156 -13.90 15.09 5.15
C ILE A 156 -12.53 14.57 4.74
N ALA A 157 -12.17 13.40 5.23
CA ALA A 157 -10.98 12.67 4.78
C ALA A 157 -11.41 11.46 3.95
N GLY A 158 -11.15 11.51 2.65
CA GLY A 158 -11.44 10.42 1.71
C GLY A 158 -10.31 9.39 1.72
N CYS A 159 -10.55 8.29 2.43
CA CYS A 159 -9.64 7.15 2.56
C CYS A 159 -10.31 5.87 2.03
N ASP A 160 -11.15 5.99 1.02
CA ASP A 160 -12.07 4.96 0.55
C ASP A 160 -11.60 4.20 -0.68
N GLY A 161 -10.30 4.23 -0.97
CA GLY A 161 -9.71 3.44 -2.03
C GLY A 161 -9.91 4.02 -3.43
N TYR A 162 -9.36 3.33 -4.41
CA TYR A 162 -9.38 3.77 -5.80
C TYR A 162 -10.81 3.87 -6.36
N HIS A 163 -11.69 2.98 -5.98
CA HIS A 163 -13.08 2.93 -6.44
C HIS A 163 -14.06 3.66 -5.53
N GLY A 164 -13.58 4.34 -4.49
CA GLY A 164 -14.41 5.06 -3.55
C GLY A 164 -15.05 6.31 -4.15
N VAL A 165 -16.03 6.87 -3.42
CA VAL A 165 -16.80 8.03 -3.87
C VAL A 165 -16.04 9.35 -3.69
N SER A 166 -15.03 9.39 -2.81
CA SER A 166 -14.40 10.67 -2.43
C SER A 166 -13.73 11.38 -3.61
N ARG A 167 -12.84 10.70 -4.32
CA ARG A 167 -12.19 11.32 -5.48
C ARG A 167 -13.21 11.67 -6.56
N GLN A 168 -14.20 10.81 -6.78
CA GLN A 168 -15.25 11.02 -7.79
C GLN A 168 -16.19 12.19 -7.44
N SER A 169 -16.25 12.59 -6.17
CA SER A 169 -17.06 13.72 -5.72
C SER A 169 -16.45 15.07 -6.06
N VAL A 170 -15.14 15.10 -6.35
CA VAL A 170 -14.47 16.34 -6.76
C VAL A 170 -14.95 16.71 -8.15
N PRO A 171 -15.29 18.01 -8.40
CA PRO A 171 -15.78 18.43 -9.71
C PRO A 171 -14.81 18.13 -10.84
N ALA A 172 -15.36 17.76 -11.99
CA ALA A 172 -14.57 17.55 -13.21
C ALA A 172 -13.74 18.79 -13.52
N GLY A 173 -12.49 18.62 -13.86
CA GLY A 173 -11.55 19.71 -14.14
C GLY A 173 -10.82 20.25 -12.92
N ALA A 174 -11.27 19.95 -11.70
CA ALA A 174 -10.57 20.37 -10.48
C ALA A 174 -9.40 19.43 -10.11
N LEU A 175 -9.39 18.22 -10.65
CA LEU A 175 -8.27 17.26 -10.50
C LEU A 175 -7.60 17.03 -11.85
N THR A 176 -6.27 16.97 -11.83
CA THR A 176 -5.48 16.41 -12.93
C THR A 176 -5.05 15.01 -12.55
N THR A 177 -5.24 14.05 -13.44
CA THR A 177 -4.86 12.66 -13.18
C THR A 177 -3.73 12.24 -14.11
N HIS A 178 -2.78 11.48 -13.55
CA HIS A 178 -1.67 10.89 -14.28
C HIS A 178 -1.72 9.38 -14.07
N GLU A 179 -1.69 8.62 -15.16
CA GLU A 179 -1.87 7.17 -15.10
C GLU A 179 -0.98 6.45 -16.07
N ARG A 180 -0.48 5.30 -15.65
CA ARG A 180 0.13 4.29 -16.51
C ARG A 180 -0.41 2.92 -16.12
N VAL A 181 -1.02 2.22 -17.07
CA VAL A 181 -1.38 0.81 -16.93
C VAL A 181 -0.26 -0.02 -17.54
N TYR A 182 0.32 -0.92 -16.75
CA TYR A 182 1.39 -1.79 -17.24
C TYR A 182 0.79 -2.94 -18.06
N PRO A 183 1.50 -3.44 -19.09
CA PRO A 183 0.94 -4.44 -20.01
C PRO A 183 1.01 -5.88 -19.47
N PHE A 184 0.88 -6.06 -18.17
CA PHE A 184 0.92 -7.36 -17.49
C PHE A 184 0.28 -7.27 -16.13
N GLY A 185 0.03 -8.44 -15.55
CA GLY A 185 -0.42 -8.56 -14.17
C GLY A 185 0.45 -9.52 -13.38
N TRP A 186 0.06 -9.74 -12.13
CA TRP A 186 0.66 -10.73 -11.23
C TRP A 186 -0.37 -11.77 -10.83
N VAL A 187 -0.03 -13.05 -11.01
CA VAL A 187 -0.71 -14.13 -10.30
C VAL A 187 -0.03 -14.28 -8.95
N GLY A 188 -0.81 -14.18 -7.87
CA GLY A 188 -0.33 -14.36 -6.51
C GLY A 188 -0.94 -15.58 -5.86
N VAL A 189 -0.12 -16.35 -5.13
CA VAL A 189 -0.53 -17.53 -4.37
C VAL A 189 -0.06 -17.39 -2.94
N LEU A 190 -0.99 -17.57 -1.98
CA LEU A 190 -0.69 -17.71 -0.56
C LEU A 190 -0.76 -19.18 -0.20
N VAL A 191 0.25 -19.69 0.50
CA VAL A 191 0.36 -21.11 0.86
C VAL A 191 0.86 -21.30 2.28
N ASP A 192 0.35 -22.31 2.99
CA ASP A 192 0.83 -22.70 4.30
C ASP A 192 2.03 -23.63 4.16
N GLN A 193 3.13 -23.06 3.67
CA GLN A 193 4.41 -23.74 3.52
C GLN A 193 5.54 -22.76 3.86
N PRO A 194 6.70 -23.26 4.28
CA PRO A 194 7.86 -22.43 4.58
C PRO A 194 8.28 -21.61 3.35
N PRO A 195 8.81 -20.39 3.54
CA PRO A 195 9.33 -19.60 2.44
C PRO A 195 10.60 -20.19 1.83
N VAL A 196 10.91 -19.81 0.60
CA VAL A 196 12.18 -20.15 -0.06
C VAL A 196 13.36 -19.55 0.70
N SER A 197 13.19 -18.35 1.24
CA SER A 197 14.20 -17.61 1.98
C SER A 197 13.50 -16.77 3.05
N ASP A 198 14.24 -16.41 4.10
CA ASP A 198 13.77 -15.48 5.12
C ASP A 198 13.63 -14.06 4.58
N GLU A 199 14.30 -13.74 3.46
CA GLU A 199 14.20 -12.44 2.79
C GLU A 199 13.49 -12.59 1.45
N LEU A 200 12.95 -11.47 0.91
CA LEU A 200 12.32 -11.47 -0.39
C LEU A 200 13.35 -11.74 -1.49
N ILE A 201 12.94 -12.49 -2.50
CA ILE A 201 13.72 -12.72 -3.72
C ILE A 201 12.92 -12.20 -4.91
N TYR A 202 13.42 -11.13 -5.52
CA TYR A 202 12.89 -10.56 -6.76
C TYR A 202 13.62 -11.16 -7.94
N VAL A 203 12.90 -11.70 -8.91
CA VAL A 203 13.49 -12.42 -10.04
C VAL A 203 13.11 -11.76 -11.35
N ASN A 204 14.11 -11.42 -12.18
CA ASN A 204 13.93 -11.14 -13.60
C ASN A 204 14.39 -12.38 -14.38
N HIS A 205 13.46 -13.02 -15.05
CA HIS A 205 13.74 -14.20 -15.88
C HIS A 205 13.24 -13.96 -17.30
N GLU A 206 13.79 -14.66 -18.28
CA GLU A 206 13.34 -14.53 -19.67
C GLU A 206 11.84 -14.81 -19.86
N ARG A 207 11.26 -15.65 -18.99
CA ARG A 207 9.82 -15.95 -18.98
C ARG A 207 8.98 -14.89 -18.28
N GLY A 208 9.60 -13.98 -17.56
CA GLY A 208 8.93 -12.90 -16.82
C GLY A 208 9.37 -12.81 -15.36
N PHE A 209 8.80 -11.87 -14.66
CA PHE A 209 9.07 -11.60 -13.26
C PHE A 209 8.54 -12.72 -12.35
N ALA A 210 9.25 -12.96 -11.25
CA ALA A 210 8.75 -13.74 -10.13
C ALA A 210 9.17 -13.11 -8.81
N LEU A 211 8.44 -13.40 -7.73
CA LEU A 211 8.74 -12.93 -6.39
C LEU A 211 8.43 -14.04 -5.38
N CYS A 212 9.40 -14.35 -4.53
CA CYS A 212 9.22 -15.21 -3.38
C CYS A 212 9.27 -14.36 -2.12
N SER A 213 8.25 -14.46 -1.26
CA SER A 213 8.22 -13.68 -0.02
C SER A 213 7.76 -14.53 1.17
N MET A 214 8.32 -14.20 2.34
CA MET A 214 7.96 -14.78 3.62
C MET A 214 6.78 -14.03 4.23
N ARG A 215 5.81 -14.76 4.78
CA ARG A 215 4.75 -14.19 5.62
C ARG A 215 4.92 -14.57 7.09
N SER A 216 5.38 -15.80 7.31
CA SER A 216 5.78 -16.32 8.60
C SER A 216 6.74 -17.49 8.35
N PRO A 217 7.34 -18.09 9.38
CA PRO A 217 8.15 -19.28 9.18
C PRO A 217 7.42 -20.45 8.52
N THR A 218 6.08 -20.45 8.56
CA THR A 218 5.24 -21.54 8.03
C THR A 218 4.28 -21.09 6.94
N ARG A 219 4.36 -19.82 6.48
CA ARG A 219 3.48 -19.28 5.46
C ARG A 219 4.27 -18.40 4.49
N SER A 220 4.01 -18.57 3.21
CA SER A 220 4.70 -17.82 2.16
C SER A 220 3.74 -17.34 1.09
N ARG A 221 4.14 -16.29 0.38
CA ARG A 221 3.40 -15.74 -0.74
C ARG A 221 4.33 -15.61 -1.94
N HIS A 222 3.85 -16.07 -3.08
CA HIS A 222 4.61 -16.08 -4.31
C HIS A 222 3.83 -15.41 -5.44
N TYR A 223 4.54 -14.80 -6.37
CA TYR A 223 3.95 -14.11 -7.51
C TYR A 223 4.70 -14.47 -8.78
N VAL A 224 3.97 -14.53 -9.89
CA VAL A 224 4.55 -14.60 -11.24
C VAL A 224 3.86 -13.58 -12.15
N GLN A 225 4.65 -12.95 -13.00
CA GLN A 225 4.12 -12.09 -14.05
C GLN A 225 3.27 -12.90 -15.03
N CYS A 226 2.10 -12.36 -15.40
CA CYS A 226 1.19 -12.96 -16.35
C CYS A 226 0.65 -11.92 -17.33
N SER A 227 -0.01 -12.38 -18.39
CA SER A 227 -0.71 -11.51 -19.33
C SER A 227 -1.91 -10.83 -18.66
N LEU A 228 -2.27 -9.63 -19.13
CA LEU A 228 -3.51 -8.97 -18.72
C LEU A 228 -4.77 -9.76 -19.10
N ASP A 229 -4.67 -10.63 -20.12
CA ASP A 229 -5.79 -11.44 -20.57
C ASP A 229 -5.97 -12.72 -19.73
N ASP A 230 -5.01 -13.04 -18.88
CA ASP A 230 -5.09 -14.21 -18.01
C ASP A 230 -6.17 -14.04 -16.95
N LYS A 231 -6.84 -15.15 -16.66
CA LYS A 231 -7.85 -15.24 -15.60
C LYS A 231 -7.38 -16.25 -14.55
N VAL A 232 -7.72 -16.01 -13.30
CA VAL A 232 -7.30 -16.87 -12.19
C VAL A 232 -7.79 -18.31 -12.37
N GLU A 233 -8.95 -18.51 -13.00
CA GLU A 233 -9.51 -19.83 -13.29
C GLU A 233 -8.63 -20.66 -14.24
N ASN A 234 -7.79 -20.00 -15.04
CA ASN A 234 -6.86 -20.65 -15.95
C ASN A 234 -5.55 -21.09 -15.29
N TRP A 235 -5.36 -20.74 -14.01
CA TRP A 235 -4.18 -21.05 -13.25
C TRP A 235 -4.49 -22.08 -12.17
N SER A 236 -4.25 -23.36 -12.44
CA SER A 236 -4.24 -24.37 -11.38
C SER A 236 -3.03 -24.14 -10.44
N ASP A 237 -3.08 -24.71 -9.25
CA ASP A 237 -1.94 -24.66 -8.33
C ASP A 237 -0.71 -25.29 -8.99
N ASP A 238 -0.85 -26.44 -9.62
CA ASP A 238 0.25 -27.11 -10.31
C ASP A 238 0.85 -26.25 -11.41
N ALA A 239 0.02 -25.60 -12.22
CA ALA A 239 0.50 -24.71 -13.28
C ALA A 239 1.29 -23.53 -12.69
N PHE A 240 0.83 -22.95 -11.57
CA PHE A 240 1.53 -21.88 -10.88
C PHE A 240 2.90 -22.35 -10.36
N TRP A 241 2.93 -23.48 -9.66
CA TRP A 241 4.18 -24.00 -9.10
C TRP A 241 5.18 -24.38 -10.18
N ASP A 242 4.73 -24.98 -11.27
CA ASP A 242 5.59 -25.29 -12.41
C ASP A 242 6.21 -24.03 -13.03
N GLU A 243 5.39 -22.99 -13.21
CA GLU A 243 5.86 -21.73 -13.79
C GLU A 243 6.83 -21.02 -12.85
N LEU A 244 6.53 -20.96 -11.55
CA LEU A 244 7.43 -20.36 -10.59
C LEU A 244 8.78 -21.08 -10.57
N ARG A 245 8.76 -22.41 -10.55
CA ARG A 245 9.99 -23.23 -10.54
C ARG A 245 10.87 -22.94 -11.73
N ARG A 246 10.27 -22.73 -12.91
CA ARG A 246 11.01 -22.43 -14.16
C ARG A 246 11.69 -21.07 -14.11
N ARG A 247 11.19 -20.13 -13.31
CA ARG A 247 11.74 -18.77 -13.20
C ARG A 247 12.77 -18.63 -12.12
N LEU A 248 12.84 -19.57 -11.18
CA LEU A 248 13.81 -19.54 -10.07
C LEU A 248 15.15 -20.13 -10.50
N ASP A 249 16.23 -19.66 -9.84
CA ASP A 249 17.52 -20.32 -9.99
C ASP A 249 17.47 -21.73 -9.38
N PRO A 250 18.42 -22.62 -9.70
CA PRO A 250 18.37 -24.02 -9.26
C PRO A 250 18.28 -24.19 -7.74
N GLU A 251 19.00 -23.38 -6.97
CA GLU A 251 18.97 -23.42 -5.50
C GLU A 251 17.60 -23.07 -4.96
N ALA A 252 17.04 -21.96 -5.39
CA ALA A 252 15.70 -21.53 -4.98
C ALA A 252 14.63 -22.52 -5.42
N ALA A 253 14.74 -23.07 -6.64
CA ALA A 253 13.81 -24.06 -7.15
C ALA A 253 13.80 -25.34 -6.29
N GLN A 254 14.96 -25.77 -5.82
CA GLN A 254 15.08 -26.93 -4.92
C GLN A 254 14.52 -26.67 -3.54
N THR A 255 14.65 -25.45 -3.03
CA THR A 255 14.17 -25.07 -1.70
C THR A 255 12.66 -24.83 -1.68
N LEU A 256 12.06 -24.53 -2.83
CA LEU A 256 10.64 -24.22 -2.92
C LEU A 256 9.78 -25.39 -2.43
N VAL A 257 8.92 -25.12 -1.44
CA VAL A 257 7.93 -26.07 -0.94
C VAL A 257 6.56 -25.67 -1.46
N THR A 258 5.95 -26.56 -2.26
CA THR A 258 4.64 -26.35 -2.85
C THR A 258 3.52 -26.91 -1.97
N GLY A 259 2.29 -26.52 -2.23
CA GLY A 259 1.13 -27.03 -1.52
C GLY A 259 -0.17 -26.41 -2.04
N PRO A 260 -1.33 -26.80 -1.48
CA PRO A 260 -2.61 -26.21 -1.86
C PRO A 260 -2.64 -24.71 -1.56
N SER A 261 -3.09 -23.91 -2.52
CA SER A 261 -3.23 -22.47 -2.29
C SER A 261 -4.37 -22.19 -1.31
N ILE A 262 -4.09 -21.30 -0.33
CA ILE A 262 -5.12 -20.75 0.55
C ILE A 262 -5.91 -19.68 -0.20
N GLU A 263 -5.19 -18.88 -0.98
CA GLU A 263 -5.74 -17.80 -1.79
C GLU A 263 -4.91 -17.70 -3.07
N LYS A 264 -5.59 -17.44 -4.18
CA LYS A 264 -4.97 -17.23 -5.47
C LYS A 264 -5.74 -16.12 -6.19
N SER A 265 -5.01 -15.13 -6.71
CA SER A 265 -5.61 -13.98 -7.36
C SER A 265 -4.71 -13.44 -8.46
N ILE A 266 -5.30 -12.68 -9.38
CA ILE A 266 -4.57 -11.92 -10.39
C ILE A 266 -4.88 -10.44 -10.18
N ALA A 267 -3.83 -9.62 -10.18
CA ALA A 267 -3.94 -8.17 -10.09
C ALA A 267 -3.18 -7.53 -11.24
N PRO A 268 -3.80 -6.57 -11.96
CA PRO A 268 -3.06 -5.73 -12.91
C PRO A 268 -2.17 -4.75 -12.16
N LEU A 269 -1.09 -4.30 -12.80
CA LEU A 269 -0.21 -3.29 -12.24
C LEU A 269 -0.55 -1.92 -12.84
N ARG A 270 -0.57 -0.92 -11.96
CA ARG A 270 -0.96 0.44 -12.34
C ARG A 270 -0.20 1.46 -11.51
N SER A 271 0.19 2.56 -12.15
CA SER A 271 0.60 3.79 -11.48
C SER A 271 -0.49 4.84 -11.72
N PHE A 272 -0.91 5.52 -10.67
CA PHE A 272 -1.96 6.54 -10.75
C PHE A 272 -1.72 7.62 -9.69
N VAL A 273 -1.87 8.88 -10.06
CA VAL A 273 -1.83 10.01 -9.12
C VAL A 273 -2.89 11.02 -9.52
N ALA A 274 -3.70 11.46 -8.54
CA ALA A 274 -4.59 12.60 -8.67
C ALA A 274 -3.97 13.83 -8.01
N GLU A 275 -4.08 14.96 -8.61
CA GLU A 275 -3.59 16.25 -8.11
C GLU A 275 -4.65 17.33 -8.24
N PRO A 276 -4.86 18.18 -7.21
CA PRO A 276 -4.30 18.14 -5.85
C PRO A 276 -4.96 17.08 -4.96
N LEU A 277 -4.40 16.83 -3.77
CA LEU A 277 -4.96 15.91 -2.77
C LEU A 277 -5.95 16.60 -1.82
N ARG A 278 -6.43 17.75 -2.21
CA ARG A 278 -7.41 18.52 -1.46
C ARG A 278 -8.31 19.30 -2.43
N PHE A 279 -9.60 19.31 -2.13
CA PHE A 279 -10.55 20.21 -2.77
C PHE A 279 -11.50 20.77 -1.70
N GLY A 280 -11.40 22.07 -1.43
CA GLY A 280 -12.17 22.69 -0.34
C GLY A 280 -11.87 22.00 0.99
N ARG A 281 -12.90 21.49 1.63
CA ARG A 281 -12.80 20.78 2.91
C ARG A 281 -12.77 19.25 2.77
N LEU A 282 -12.46 18.76 1.58
CA LEU A 282 -12.23 17.35 1.30
C LEU A 282 -10.73 17.11 1.07
N PHE A 283 -10.16 16.17 1.82
CA PHE A 283 -8.81 15.64 1.63
C PHE A 283 -8.85 14.24 1.06
N LEU A 284 -7.89 13.90 0.22
CA LEU A 284 -7.70 12.55 -0.31
C LEU A 284 -6.40 11.97 0.25
N ALA A 285 -6.45 10.70 0.64
CA ALA A 285 -5.30 9.98 1.18
C ALA A 285 -5.33 8.50 0.76
N GLY A 286 -4.16 7.89 0.67
CA GLY A 286 -4.03 6.48 0.30
C GLY A 286 -4.48 6.20 -1.12
N ASP A 287 -5.06 5.04 -1.34
CA ASP A 287 -5.47 4.58 -2.67
C ASP A 287 -6.57 5.44 -3.31
N ALA A 288 -7.27 6.24 -2.53
CA ALA A 288 -8.20 7.24 -3.06
C ALA A 288 -7.48 8.33 -3.87
N ALA A 289 -6.22 8.59 -3.56
CA ALA A 289 -5.41 9.63 -4.16
C ALA A 289 -4.42 9.10 -5.20
N HIS A 290 -3.87 7.92 -4.97
CA HIS A 290 -2.77 7.39 -5.78
C HIS A 290 -2.68 5.87 -5.67
N ILE A 291 -2.15 5.25 -6.74
CA ILE A 291 -1.84 3.83 -6.81
C ILE A 291 -0.40 3.67 -7.28
N VAL A 292 0.32 2.74 -6.67
CA VAL A 292 1.65 2.32 -7.10
C VAL A 292 1.62 0.84 -7.46
N PRO A 293 2.44 0.40 -8.43
CA PRO A 293 2.61 -1.03 -8.62
C PRO A 293 3.25 -1.66 -7.38
N PRO A 294 2.92 -2.91 -7.05
CA PRO A 294 3.34 -3.52 -5.77
C PRO A 294 4.83 -3.85 -5.67
N THR A 295 5.58 -3.75 -6.77
CA THR A 295 6.99 -4.13 -6.83
C THR A 295 7.83 -3.47 -5.73
N GLY A 296 7.63 -2.17 -5.51
CA GLY A 296 8.40 -1.41 -4.52
C GLY A 296 7.86 -1.50 -3.09
N ALA A 297 6.74 -2.18 -2.86
CA ALA A 297 6.07 -2.28 -1.55
C ALA A 297 5.71 -0.91 -0.95
N LYS A 298 5.16 0.00 -1.77
CA LYS A 298 4.91 1.40 -1.37
C LYS A 298 3.46 1.73 -1.03
N GLY A 299 2.47 0.91 -1.40
CA GLY A 299 1.06 1.26 -1.26
C GLY A 299 0.65 1.58 0.16
N LEU A 300 0.83 0.64 1.09
CA LEU A 300 0.50 0.82 2.49
C LEU A 300 1.34 1.93 3.14
N ASN A 301 2.62 2.01 2.80
CA ASN A 301 3.54 3.00 3.36
C ASN A 301 3.18 4.43 2.93
N LEU A 302 2.77 4.63 1.68
CA LEU A 302 2.27 5.92 1.21
C LEU A 302 0.96 6.30 1.89
N ALA A 303 0.05 5.34 2.04
CA ALA A 303 -1.19 5.57 2.78
C ALA A 303 -0.91 6.02 4.21
N ALA A 304 0.00 5.34 4.91
CA ALA A 304 0.42 5.71 6.25
C ALA A 304 1.03 7.11 6.30
N SER A 305 1.94 7.42 5.40
CA SER A 305 2.59 8.75 5.38
C SER A 305 1.60 9.87 5.06
N ASP A 306 0.66 9.65 4.13
CA ASP A 306 -0.39 10.64 3.84
C ASP A 306 -1.18 10.98 5.10
N VAL A 307 -1.69 9.97 5.79
CA VAL A 307 -2.54 10.21 6.97
C VAL A 307 -1.74 10.70 8.16
N GLY A 308 -0.45 10.37 8.25
CA GLY A 308 0.46 10.95 9.23
C GLY A 308 0.61 12.46 9.04
N LEU A 309 0.84 12.89 7.81
CA LEU A 309 0.89 14.32 7.45
C LEU A 309 -0.45 15.00 7.69
N LEU A 310 -1.55 14.36 7.31
CA LEU A 310 -2.89 14.92 7.46
C LEU A 310 -3.28 15.06 8.95
N ALA A 311 -3.00 14.05 9.76
CA ALA A 311 -3.29 14.09 11.19
C ALA A 311 -2.53 15.21 11.87
N GLN A 312 -1.25 15.38 11.57
CA GLN A 312 -0.45 16.48 12.10
C GLN A 312 -1.01 17.85 11.67
N ALA A 313 -1.36 17.97 10.40
CA ALA A 313 -1.92 19.21 9.84
C ALA A 313 -3.26 19.57 10.49
N LEU A 314 -4.13 18.59 10.74
CA LEU A 314 -5.42 18.80 11.40
C LEU A 314 -5.24 19.16 12.88
N ALA A 315 -4.28 18.53 13.57
CA ALA A 315 -3.95 18.89 14.94
C ALA A 315 -3.47 20.35 15.03
N GLU A 316 -2.64 20.78 14.12
CA GLU A 316 -2.21 22.17 14.01
C GLU A 316 -3.37 23.12 13.74
N PHE A 317 -4.32 22.70 12.87
CA PHE A 317 -5.51 23.50 12.59
C PHE A 317 -6.34 23.77 13.83
N TYR A 318 -6.62 22.73 14.62
CA TYR A 318 -7.36 22.88 15.87
C TYR A 318 -6.56 23.56 16.97
N GLY A 319 -5.24 23.64 16.81
CA GLY A 319 -4.35 24.45 17.63
C GLY A 319 -4.23 25.91 17.19
N GLY A 320 -4.90 26.31 16.09
CA GLY A 320 -4.96 27.70 15.64
C GLY A 320 -4.17 28.02 14.37
N SER A 321 -3.56 27.03 13.68
CA SER A 321 -2.78 27.28 12.46
C SER A 321 -3.28 26.44 11.29
N ALA A 322 -3.68 27.08 10.20
CA ALA A 322 -4.09 26.43 8.95
C ALA A 322 -2.91 26.09 8.04
N ALA A 323 -1.67 26.42 8.40
CA ALA A 323 -0.52 26.23 7.52
C ALA A 323 -0.34 24.77 7.10
N GLY A 324 -0.51 23.82 8.02
CA GLY A 324 -0.37 22.40 7.72
C GLY A 324 -1.39 21.88 6.72
N ILE A 325 -2.67 22.20 6.90
CA ILE A 325 -3.72 21.75 5.97
C ILE A 325 -3.58 22.44 4.61
N ASP A 326 -3.12 23.67 4.57
CA ASP A 326 -2.90 24.41 3.31
C ASP A 326 -1.73 23.82 2.51
N HIS A 327 -0.75 23.20 3.16
CA HIS A 327 0.41 22.60 2.54
C HIS A 327 0.34 21.06 2.42
N TYR A 328 -0.73 20.44 2.91
CA TYR A 328 -0.85 18.98 2.92
C TYR A 328 -0.67 18.37 1.51
N SER A 329 -1.41 18.87 0.54
CA SER A 329 -1.35 18.34 -0.83
C SER A 329 0.06 18.43 -1.41
N GLN A 330 0.71 19.57 -1.27
CA GLN A 330 2.06 19.78 -1.78
C GLN A 330 3.07 18.84 -1.11
N ARG A 331 2.99 18.70 0.21
CA ARG A 331 3.91 17.84 0.97
C ARG A 331 3.69 16.36 0.66
N ALA A 332 2.45 15.91 0.65
CA ALA A 332 2.12 14.52 0.35
C ALA A 332 2.51 14.17 -1.08
N LEU A 333 2.20 15.02 -2.06
CA LEU A 333 2.53 14.79 -3.47
C LEU A 333 4.03 14.74 -3.72
N ALA A 334 4.83 15.55 -3.03
CA ALA A 334 6.29 15.49 -3.16
C ALA A 334 6.83 14.09 -2.82
N ARG A 335 6.27 13.46 -1.78
CA ARG A 335 6.62 12.09 -1.38
C ARG A 335 6.04 11.05 -2.34
N VAL A 336 4.78 11.23 -2.74
CA VAL A 336 4.08 10.32 -3.65
C VAL A 336 4.84 10.20 -4.97
N TRP A 337 5.24 11.30 -5.57
CA TRP A 337 5.94 11.27 -6.86
C TRP A 337 7.30 10.59 -6.77
N LYS A 338 8.02 10.75 -5.68
CA LYS A 338 9.29 10.02 -5.46
C LYS A 338 9.05 8.51 -5.35
N ALA A 339 8.01 8.09 -4.64
CA ALA A 339 7.66 6.68 -4.52
C ALA A 339 7.14 6.10 -5.83
N GLU A 340 6.35 6.87 -6.59
CA GLU A 340 5.90 6.49 -7.94
C GLU A 340 7.09 6.29 -8.88
N ARG A 341 8.04 7.23 -8.87
CA ARG A 341 9.27 7.12 -9.67
C ARG A 341 10.04 5.84 -9.32
N PHE A 342 10.23 5.57 -8.04
CA PHE A 342 10.94 4.37 -7.61
C PHE A 342 10.20 3.10 -8.03
N SER A 343 8.90 3.02 -7.78
CA SER A 343 8.08 1.85 -8.12
C SER A 343 8.04 1.61 -9.62
N TRP A 344 7.95 2.68 -10.42
CA TRP A 344 8.03 2.62 -11.87
C TRP A 344 9.39 2.08 -12.35
N TRP A 345 10.48 2.62 -11.80
CA TRP A 345 11.83 2.19 -12.15
C TRP A 345 12.04 0.71 -11.81
N PHE A 346 11.66 0.31 -10.62
CA PHE A 346 11.85 -1.07 -10.16
C PHE A 346 10.97 -2.05 -10.94
N THR A 347 9.75 -1.69 -11.23
CA THR A 347 8.86 -2.47 -12.09
C THR A 347 9.45 -2.61 -13.50
N SER A 348 9.96 -1.52 -14.06
CA SER A 348 10.56 -1.50 -15.40
C SER A 348 11.83 -2.35 -15.48
N LEU A 349 12.61 -2.40 -14.41
CA LEU A 349 13.82 -3.22 -14.34
C LEU A 349 13.51 -4.72 -14.23
N MET A 350 12.48 -5.08 -13.48
CA MET A 350 12.27 -6.47 -13.06
C MET A 350 11.32 -7.26 -13.96
N HIS A 351 10.58 -6.60 -14.85
CA HIS A 351 9.56 -7.27 -15.68
C HIS A 351 9.96 -7.34 -17.14
N ARG A 352 9.35 -8.31 -17.85
CA ARG A 352 9.42 -8.41 -19.31
C ARG A 352 8.24 -7.70 -19.92
N PHE A 353 8.51 -6.70 -20.75
CA PHE A 353 7.49 -5.98 -21.50
C PHE A 353 7.31 -6.60 -22.89
N PRO A 354 6.12 -6.53 -23.52
CA PRO A 354 5.93 -7.05 -24.87
C PRO A 354 6.89 -6.45 -25.90
N ASP A 355 7.31 -5.19 -25.69
CA ASP A 355 8.23 -4.44 -26.55
C ASP A 355 9.68 -4.39 -26.02
N THR A 356 10.04 -5.20 -25.02
CA THR A 356 11.38 -5.18 -24.43
C THR A 356 12.46 -5.35 -25.51
N GLY A 357 12.31 -6.33 -26.38
CA GLY A 357 13.27 -6.57 -27.47
C GLY A 357 14.71 -6.74 -27.00
N GLY A 358 15.62 -6.82 -27.96
CA GLY A 358 17.03 -6.98 -27.65
C GLY A 358 17.65 -5.78 -26.94
N PHE A 359 17.28 -4.56 -27.36
CA PHE A 359 17.77 -3.35 -26.72
C PHE A 359 17.29 -3.22 -25.27
N GLY A 360 16.01 -3.41 -25.04
CA GLY A 360 15.43 -3.32 -23.67
C GLY A 360 16.05 -4.36 -22.74
N LEU A 361 16.26 -5.59 -23.22
CA LEU A 361 16.93 -6.63 -22.45
C LEU A 361 18.36 -6.22 -22.07
N ARG A 362 19.12 -5.67 -23.02
CA ARG A 362 20.48 -5.18 -22.74
C ARG A 362 20.50 -4.05 -21.73
N MET A 363 19.48 -3.17 -21.75
CA MET A 363 19.36 -2.10 -20.76
C MET A 363 19.11 -2.67 -19.36
N GLN A 364 18.24 -3.66 -19.22
CA GLN A 364 18.01 -4.32 -17.94
C GLN A 364 19.29 -5.02 -17.43
N GLN A 365 20.00 -5.72 -18.29
CA GLN A 365 21.26 -6.37 -17.94
C GLN A 365 22.33 -5.37 -17.51
N ALA A 366 22.47 -4.25 -18.23
CA ALA A 366 23.44 -3.20 -17.90
C ALA A 366 23.10 -2.54 -16.55
N GLU A 367 21.82 -2.31 -16.27
CA GLU A 367 21.38 -1.78 -14.97
C GLU A 367 21.72 -2.74 -13.83
N PHE A 368 21.48 -4.02 -14.02
CA PHE A 368 21.81 -5.03 -13.02
C PHE A 368 23.33 -5.13 -12.82
N ASP A 369 24.11 -5.13 -13.89
CA ASP A 369 25.57 -5.14 -13.82
C ASP A 369 26.09 -3.91 -13.05
N TYR A 370 25.49 -2.75 -13.29
CA TYR A 370 25.86 -1.53 -12.60
C TYR A 370 25.54 -1.63 -11.10
N LEU A 371 24.37 -2.12 -10.75
CA LEU A 371 24.01 -2.37 -9.34
C LEU A 371 24.99 -3.31 -8.66
N CYS A 372 25.39 -4.39 -9.33
CA CYS A 372 26.35 -5.34 -8.75
C CYS A 372 27.69 -4.69 -8.43
N GLY A 373 28.14 -3.72 -9.23
CA GLY A 373 29.45 -3.11 -9.13
C GLY A 373 29.51 -1.74 -8.46
N SER A 374 28.38 -1.17 -8.03
CA SER A 374 28.32 0.21 -7.53
C SER A 374 27.60 0.29 -6.19
N VAL A 375 28.33 0.62 -5.14
CA VAL A 375 27.75 0.90 -3.82
C VAL A 375 26.80 2.09 -3.89
N ALA A 376 27.13 3.12 -4.68
CA ALA A 376 26.25 4.28 -4.86
C ALA A 376 24.90 3.87 -5.45
N ALA A 377 24.88 3.05 -6.50
CA ALA A 377 23.65 2.56 -7.11
C ALA A 377 22.84 1.69 -6.14
N GLN A 378 23.48 0.79 -5.41
CA GLN A 378 22.85 -0.01 -4.37
C GLN A 378 22.25 0.86 -3.27
N THR A 379 22.94 1.92 -2.87
CA THR A 379 22.46 2.85 -1.84
C THR A 379 21.21 3.60 -2.29
N VAL A 380 21.16 4.05 -3.55
CA VAL A 380 19.94 4.67 -4.11
C VAL A 380 18.77 3.71 -4.03
N LEU A 381 18.97 2.46 -4.44
CA LEU A 381 17.91 1.45 -4.36
C LEU A 381 17.50 1.19 -2.90
N ALA A 382 18.47 1.01 -2.02
CA ALA A 382 18.25 0.71 -0.61
C ALA A 382 17.49 1.83 0.10
N GLU A 383 17.88 3.10 -0.06
CA GLU A 383 17.20 4.22 0.61
C GLU A 383 15.76 4.41 0.14
N ASN A 384 15.48 4.15 -1.14
CA ASN A 384 14.12 4.17 -1.64
C ASN A 384 13.30 3.00 -1.11
N TYR A 385 13.92 1.82 -1.01
CA TYR A 385 13.22 0.62 -0.53
C TYR A 385 12.85 0.72 0.95
N VAL A 386 13.77 1.15 1.81
CA VAL A 386 13.48 1.33 3.24
C VAL A 386 12.57 2.53 3.51
N GLY A 387 12.40 3.39 2.53
CA GLY A 387 11.54 4.57 2.59
C GLY A 387 12.28 5.86 2.89
N LEU A 388 11.92 6.88 2.13
CA LEU A 388 12.45 8.22 2.33
C LEU A 388 11.84 8.84 3.60
N PRO A 389 12.53 9.79 4.24
CA PRO A 389 12.00 10.49 5.42
C PRO A 389 10.67 11.17 5.14
N LEU A 390 9.85 11.34 6.18
CA LEU A 390 8.54 11.97 6.05
C LEU A 390 8.63 13.43 5.61
N GLY A 391 9.73 14.09 5.89
CA GLY A 391 10.02 15.45 5.42
C GLY A 391 9.74 16.54 6.42
#